data_3a30242b577e1d88e7ec7e2794ef73c5
#
_entry.id   3a30242b577e1d88e7ec7e2794ef73c5
#
_cell.length_a   1.000
_cell.length_b   1.000
_cell.length_c   1.000
_cell.angle_alpha   90.00
_cell.angle_beta   90.00
_cell.angle_gamma   90.00
#
_symmetry.space_group_name_H-M   'P 1'
#
loop_
_entity.id
_entity.type
_entity.pdbx_description
1 polymer ?
#
loop_
_entity_poly.entity_id
_entity_poly.type
_entity_poly.pdbx_seq_one_letter_code
_entity_poly.pdbx_strand_id
1 'polypeptide(L)'
;MKSKKSSYFLYFIYISAFILINLISMNYFKRIDLTDNKMYSLSDSSKLTIDKIDDSLIIDLYFSDDLPGQLQNNRRYIQDILEEYAAYSNHINFYFIKNDENFPSKALAEGLQSQDIKVIENDEVTFK
;
A
#
# COMPACT_ATOMS: atom_id res chain seq x y z
N MET A 1 -25.12 47.79 17.43
CA MET A 1 -25.56 46.93 16.26
C MET A 1 -24.31 46.55 15.48
N LYS A 2 -23.83 45.29 15.60
CA LYS A 2 -22.75 44.75 14.74
C LYS A 2 -23.30 44.69 13.30
N SER A 3 -22.62 45.36 12.38
CA SER A 3 -23.01 45.41 10.99
C SER A 3 -23.09 44.00 10.40
N LYS A 4 -24.20 43.65 9.70
CA LYS A 4 -24.37 42.36 8.99
C LYS A 4 -23.18 42.09 8.04
N LYS A 5 -22.56 43.11 7.48
CA LYS A 5 -21.36 43.00 6.64
C LYS A 5 -20.15 42.41 7.36
N SER A 6 -19.99 42.69 8.66
CA SER A 6 -18.90 42.11 9.47
C SER A 6 -19.09 40.61 9.72
N SER A 7 -20.33 40.15 9.82
CA SER A 7 -20.63 38.72 9.98
C SER A 7 -20.33 37.90 8.70
N TYR A 8 -20.70 38.43 7.52
CA TYR A 8 -20.39 37.74 6.26
C TYR A 8 -18.89 37.64 5.98
N PHE A 9 -18.14 38.69 6.36
CA PHE A 9 -16.69 38.69 6.26
C PHE A 9 -16.04 37.61 7.16
N LEU A 10 -16.54 37.45 8.38
CA LEU A 10 -16.13 36.39 9.28
C LEU A 10 -16.41 34.97 8.72
N TYR A 11 -17.60 34.73 8.18
CA TYR A 11 -17.92 33.46 7.56
C TYR A 11 -17.03 33.17 6.35
N PHE A 12 -16.71 34.17 5.55
CA PHE A 12 -15.78 34.03 4.43
C PHE A 12 -14.39 33.59 4.90
N ILE A 13 -13.88 34.18 5.99
CA ILE A 13 -12.60 33.81 6.58
C ILE A 13 -12.62 32.33 7.05
N TYR A 14 -13.67 31.91 7.76
CA TYR A 14 -13.78 30.52 8.24
C TYR A 14 -13.84 29.50 7.09
N ILE A 15 -14.61 29.80 6.04
CA ILE A 15 -14.71 28.95 4.87
C ILE A 15 -13.35 28.87 4.15
N SER A 16 -12.67 30.00 3.98
CA SER A 16 -11.35 30.05 3.36
C SER A 16 -10.31 29.28 4.17
N ALA A 17 -10.30 29.43 5.50
CA ALA A 17 -9.43 28.68 6.38
C ALA A 17 -9.70 27.17 6.32
N PHE A 18 -10.97 26.76 6.28
CA PHE A 18 -11.35 25.37 6.15
C PHE A 18 -10.86 24.75 4.83
N ILE A 19 -10.99 25.48 3.71
CA ILE A 19 -10.49 25.06 2.40
C ILE A 19 -8.96 24.93 2.42
N LEU A 20 -8.26 25.89 2.99
CA LEU A 20 -6.79 25.87 3.10
C LEU A 20 -6.30 24.68 3.93
N ILE A 21 -6.94 24.39 5.07
CA ILE A 21 -6.60 23.24 5.92
C ILE A 21 -6.79 21.94 5.13
N ASN A 22 -7.89 21.80 4.37
CA ASN A 22 -8.13 20.64 3.53
C ASN A 22 -7.05 20.47 2.44
N LEU A 23 -6.68 21.54 1.74
CA LEU A 23 -5.64 21.52 0.71
C LEU A 23 -4.27 21.13 1.28
N ILE A 24 -3.93 21.67 2.46
CA ILE A 24 -2.69 21.30 3.16
C ILE A 24 -2.74 19.82 3.59
N SER A 25 -3.87 19.38 4.13
CA SER A 25 -4.06 18.00 4.58
C SER A 25 -3.90 16.97 3.45
N MET A 26 -4.29 17.30 2.23
CA MET A 26 -4.10 16.42 1.06
C MET A 26 -2.62 16.18 0.73
N ASN A 27 -1.75 17.16 1.01
CA ASN A 27 -0.31 17.06 0.74
C ASN A 27 0.51 16.48 1.91
N TYR A 28 -0.07 16.51 3.12
CA TYR A 28 0.57 15.99 4.34
C TYR A 28 -0.11 14.71 4.82
N PHE A 29 -0.07 13.67 3.99
CA PHE A 29 -0.51 12.35 4.41
C PHE A 29 0.59 11.68 5.24
N LYS A 30 0.47 11.74 6.57
CA LYS A 30 1.35 11.02 7.48
C LYS A 30 0.62 9.80 8.01
N ARG A 31 1.05 8.61 7.61
CA ARG A 31 0.60 7.35 8.21
C ARG A 31 1.13 7.27 9.64
N ILE A 32 0.25 7.09 10.61
CA ILE A 32 0.60 6.84 12.01
C ILE A 32 0.24 5.39 12.30
N ASP A 33 1.25 4.57 12.52
CA ASP A 33 1.06 3.21 12.97
C ASP A 33 0.73 3.22 14.48
N LEU A 34 -0.52 2.86 14.80
CA LEU A 34 -1.05 2.79 16.16
C LEU A 34 -0.95 1.37 16.75
N THR A 35 -0.28 0.44 16.05
CA THR A 35 -0.10 -0.92 16.56
C THR A 35 1.04 -0.97 17.58
N ASP A 36 0.86 -1.75 18.65
CA ASP A 36 1.87 -1.90 19.71
C ASP A 36 3.21 -2.38 19.16
N ASN A 37 3.21 -3.18 18.09
CA ASN A 37 4.39 -3.78 17.49
C ASN A 37 4.91 -3.02 16.27
N LYS A 38 4.30 -1.89 15.90
CA LYS A 38 4.64 -1.12 14.69
C LYS A 38 4.75 -1.99 13.44
N MET A 39 3.83 -2.95 13.29
CA MET A 39 3.87 -3.95 12.22
C MET A 39 3.69 -3.35 10.82
N TYR A 40 3.11 -2.16 10.74
CA TYR A 40 2.85 -1.43 9.50
C TYR A 40 3.79 -0.24 9.31
N SER A 41 4.92 -0.22 10.00
CA SER A 41 5.94 0.79 9.82
C SER A 41 7.33 0.17 9.63
N LEU A 42 8.15 0.81 8.80
CA LEU A 42 9.50 0.34 8.54
C LEU A 42 10.37 0.46 9.79
N SER A 43 11.12 -0.60 10.08
CA SER A 43 12.14 -0.57 11.12
C SER A 43 13.28 0.40 10.75
N ASP A 44 14.00 0.89 11.75
CA ASP A 44 15.13 1.77 11.50
C ASP A 44 16.23 1.08 10.69
N SER A 45 16.42 -0.23 10.86
CA SER A 45 17.33 -1.04 10.06
C SER A 45 16.91 -1.10 8.58
N SER A 46 15.59 -1.25 8.33
CA SER A 46 15.04 -1.21 6.96
C SER A 46 15.29 0.14 6.30
N LYS A 47 15.05 1.25 7.01
CA LYS A 47 15.29 2.61 6.51
C LYS A 47 16.76 2.81 6.15
N LEU A 48 17.68 2.42 7.04
CA LEU A 48 19.12 2.51 6.79
C LEU A 48 19.57 1.68 5.57
N THR A 49 18.87 0.60 5.26
CA THR A 49 19.15 -0.21 4.07
C THR A 49 18.64 0.46 2.82
N ILE A 50 17.44 1.03 2.86
CA ILE A 50 16.82 1.76 1.76
C ILE A 50 17.65 2.99 1.39
N ASP A 51 18.14 3.72 2.40
CA ASP A 51 18.96 4.93 2.20
C ASP A 51 20.28 4.67 1.43
N LYS A 52 20.65 3.39 1.28
CA LYS A 52 21.84 2.97 0.51
C LYS A 52 21.50 2.56 -0.92
N ILE A 53 20.24 2.60 -1.30
CA ILE A 53 19.78 2.24 -2.64
C ILE A 53 19.85 3.51 -3.51
N ASP A 54 20.87 3.59 -4.36
CA ASP A 54 21.06 4.70 -5.29
C ASP A 54 20.33 4.47 -6.62
N ASP A 55 20.12 3.21 -7.00
CA ASP A 55 19.47 2.80 -8.24
C ASP A 55 17.97 2.53 -8.05
N SER A 56 17.21 2.53 -9.15
CA SER A 56 15.78 2.18 -9.10
C SER A 56 15.60 0.68 -8.88
N LEU A 57 14.92 0.31 -7.80
CA LEU A 57 14.50 -1.05 -7.50
C LEU A 57 13.05 -1.25 -7.93
N ILE A 58 12.83 -2.23 -8.80
CA ILE A 58 11.49 -2.63 -9.24
C ILE A 58 11.20 -4.01 -8.66
N ILE A 59 10.05 -4.14 -8.01
CA ILE A 59 9.59 -5.38 -7.38
C ILE A 59 8.33 -5.84 -8.09
N ASP A 60 8.41 -6.94 -8.83
CA ASP A 60 7.28 -7.54 -9.50
C ASP A 60 6.68 -8.66 -8.65
N LEU A 61 5.39 -8.57 -8.39
CA LEU A 61 4.65 -9.46 -7.49
C LEU A 61 3.73 -10.35 -8.31
N TYR A 62 3.95 -11.65 -8.20
CA TYR A 62 3.14 -12.67 -8.87
C TYR A 62 2.22 -13.33 -7.85
N PHE A 63 0.92 -13.03 -7.94
CA PHE A 63 -0.11 -13.65 -7.11
C PHE A 63 -1.25 -14.15 -7.99
N SER A 64 -1.69 -15.38 -7.75
CA SER A 64 -2.91 -15.90 -8.38
C SER A 64 -4.15 -15.15 -7.87
N ASP A 65 -5.17 -15.00 -8.73
CA ASP A 65 -6.42 -14.34 -8.36
C ASP A 65 -7.27 -15.20 -7.41
N ASP A 66 -7.21 -16.53 -7.56
CA ASP A 66 -7.96 -17.50 -6.74
C ASP A 66 -7.14 -18.00 -5.54
N LEU A 67 -6.71 -17.07 -4.69
CA LEU A 67 -5.99 -17.41 -3.48
C LEU A 67 -6.95 -17.79 -2.36
N PRO A 68 -6.64 -18.86 -1.58
CA PRO A 68 -7.33 -19.15 -0.32
C PRO A 68 -7.33 -17.94 0.62
N GLY A 69 -8.39 -17.81 1.44
CA GLY A 69 -8.60 -16.61 2.27
C GLY A 69 -7.41 -16.23 3.16
N GLN A 70 -6.66 -17.22 3.67
CA GLN A 70 -5.45 -16.98 4.46
C GLN A 70 -4.35 -16.31 3.63
N LEU A 71 -4.18 -16.70 2.37
CA LEU A 71 -3.17 -16.14 1.47
C LEU A 71 -3.58 -14.78 0.91
N GLN A 72 -4.88 -14.50 0.81
CA GLN A 72 -5.36 -13.14 0.49
C GLN A 72 -4.94 -12.12 1.55
N ASN A 73 -4.94 -12.51 2.83
CA ASN A 73 -4.43 -11.66 3.90
C ASN A 73 -2.92 -11.41 3.77
N ASN A 74 -2.16 -12.44 3.38
CA ASN A 74 -0.73 -12.29 3.11
C ASN A 74 -0.45 -11.34 1.95
N ARG A 75 -1.25 -11.41 0.87
CA ARG A 75 -1.17 -10.48 -0.26
C ARG A 75 -1.36 -9.03 0.20
N ARG A 76 -2.38 -8.76 1.01
CA ARG A 76 -2.63 -7.42 1.58
C ARG A 76 -1.47 -6.96 2.45
N TYR A 77 -0.99 -7.83 3.32
CA TYR A 77 0.12 -7.51 4.21
C TYR A 77 1.39 -7.14 3.43
N ILE A 78 1.72 -7.89 2.38
CA ILE A 78 2.85 -7.58 1.49
C ILE A 78 2.64 -6.25 0.78
N GLN A 79 1.43 -5.99 0.29
CA GLN A 79 1.09 -4.71 -0.33
C GLN A 79 1.30 -3.55 0.63
N ASP A 80 0.75 -3.63 1.84
CA ASP A 80 0.86 -2.58 2.86
C ASP A 80 2.33 -2.28 3.20
N ILE A 81 3.16 -3.31 3.35
CA ILE A 81 4.61 -3.13 3.60
C ILE A 81 5.30 -2.48 2.40
N LEU A 82 5.02 -2.92 1.18
CA LEU A 82 5.65 -2.35 -0.02
C LEU A 82 5.22 -0.91 -0.27
N GLU A 83 3.98 -0.56 0.07
CA GLU A 83 3.52 0.83 0.06
C GLU A 83 4.33 1.71 1.04
N GLU A 84 4.68 1.18 2.22
CA GLU A 84 5.55 1.89 3.16
C GLU A 84 6.97 2.07 2.61
N TYR A 85 7.52 1.04 1.95
CA TYR A 85 8.82 1.15 1.28
C TYR A 85 8.80 2.19 0.17
N ALA A 86 7.79 2.16 -0.70
CA ALA A 86 7.66 3.13 -1.80
C ALA A 86 7.36 4.55 -1.29
N ALA A 87 6.63 4.69 -0.19
CA ALA A 87 6.39 5.99 0.45
C ALA A 87 7.66 6.57 1.10
N TYR A 88 8.57 5.69 1.56
CA TYR A 88 9.82 6.12 2.17
C TYR A 88 10.88 6.51 1.14
N SER A 89 10.96 5.80 0.00
CA SER A 89 11.97 6.04 -1.04
C SER A 89 11.38 6.03 -2.43
N ASN A 90 11.65 7.08 -3.21
CA ASN A 90 11.27 7.18 -4.62
C ASN A 90 12.03 6.21 -5.54
N HIS A 91 13.07 5.54 -5.03
CA HIS A 91 13.83 4.53 -5.76
C HIS A 91 13.14 3.16 -5.76
N ILE A 92 12.12 2.95 -4.92
CA ILE A 92 11.42 1.67 -4.80
C ILE A 92 10.06 1.77 -5.47
N ASN A 93 9.85 0.90 -6.47
CA ASN A 93 8.58 0.75 -7.15
C ASN A 93 8.15 -0.71 -7.10
N PHE A 94 6.85 -0.97 -6.98
CA PHE A 94 6.34 -2.32 -7.01
C PHE A 94 5.10 -2.43 -7.89
N TYR A 95 4.91 -3.61 -8.50
CA TYR A 95 3.80 -3.88 -9.39
C TYR A 95 3.22 -5.26 -9.12
N PHE A 96 1.90 -5.34 -9.01
CA PHE A 96 1.21 -6.62 -9.08
C PHE A 96 1.02 -7.00 -10.53
N ILE A 97 1.67 -8.07 -10.93
CA ILE A 97 1.57 -8.58 -12.30
C ILE A 97 0.18 -9.16 -12.50
N LYS A 98 -0.48 -8.70 -13.56
CA LYS A 98 -1.84 -9.12 -13.87
C LYS A 98 -1.89 -10.60 -14.22
N ASN A 99 -2.83 -11.31 -13.60
CA ASN A 99 -3.11 -12.73 -13.88
C ASN A 99 -3.87 -12.86 -15.20
N ASP A 100 -3.13 -12.85 -16.31
CA ASP A 100 -3.62 -13.06 -17.68
C ASP A 100 -3.20 -14.46 -18.19
N GLU A 101 -3.60 -14.81 -19.41
CA GLU A 101 -3.25 -16.11 -20.02
C GLU A 101 -1.74 -16.39 -20.09
N ASN A 102 -0.93 -15.36 -20.09
CA ASN A 102 0.53 -15.45 -20.13
C ASN A 102 1.18 -15.43 -18.72
N PHE A 103 0.38 -15.28 -17.67
CA PHE A 103 0.87 -15.18 -16.30
C PHE A 103 1.78 -16.33 -15.89
N PRO A 104 1.40 -17.62 -16.10
CA PRO A 104 2.25 -18.76 -15.73
C PRO A 104 3.59 -18.76 -16.48
N SER A 105 3.58 -18.42 -17.77
CA SER A 105 4.80 -18.40 -18.58
C SER A 105 5.73 -17.25 -18.22
N LYS A 106 5.19 -16.08 -17.88
CA LYS A 106 5.97 -14.95 -17.37
C LYS A 106 6.63 -15.29 -16.04
N ALA A 107 5.86 -15.83 -15.09
CA ALA A 107 6.39 -16.24 -13.80
C ALA A 107 7.52 -17.28 -13.94
N LEU A 108 7.33 -18.28 -14.83
CA LEU A 108 8.34 -19.28 -15.10
C LEU A 108 9.60 -18.69 -15.74
N ALA A 109 9.47 -17.71 -16.64
CA ALA A 109 10.60 -17.03 -17.25
C ALA A 109 11.44 -16.25 -16.22
N GLU A 110 10.82 -15.74 -15.16
CA GLU A 110 11.48 -15.10 -14.03
C GLU A 110 12.00 -16.12 -12.99
N GLY A 111 11.92 -17.39 -13.27
CA GLY A 111 12.43 -18.46 -12.40
C GLY A 111 11.48 -18.85 -11.27
N LEU A 112 10.24 -18.37 -11.28
CA LEU A 112 9.22 -18.73 -10.29
C LEU A 112 8.55 -20.02 -10.69
N GLN A 113 8.37 -20.92 -9.72
CA GLN A 113 7.66 -22.19 -9.94
C GLN A 113 6.28 -22.12 -9.28
N SER A 114 5.27 -22.58 -10.01
CA SER A 114 3.93 -22.78 -9.44
C SER A 114 3.97 -23.90 -8.40
N GLN A 115 3.33 -23.68 -7.26
CA GLN A 115 3.12 -24.69 -6.22
C GLN A 115 1.63 -24.83 -5.96
N ASP A 116 1.13 -26.04 -6.12
CA ASP A 116 -0.25 -26.35 -5.75
C ASP A 116 -0.40 -26.33 -4.22
N ILE A 117 -1.35 -25.56 -3.74
CA ILE A 117 -1.64 -25.44 -2.32
C ILE A 117 -2.84 -26.30 -1.99
N LYS A 118 -2.65 -27.21 -1.03
CA LYS A 118 -3.73 -28.02 -0.49
C LYS A 118 -4.63 -27.15 0.40
N VAL A 119 -5.87 -27.00 -0.01
CA VAL A 119 -6.89 -26.24 0.73
C VAL A 119 -7.99 -27.20 1.15
N ILE A 120 -8.43 -27.12 2.40
CA ILE A 120 -9.60 -27.83 2.90
C ILE A 120 -10.75 -26.83 2.94
N GLU A 121 -11.69 -26.98 2.01
CA GLU A 121 -12.92 -26.22 1.96
C GLU A 121 -14.11 -27.19 2.12
N ASN A 122 -14.98 -26.95 3.10
CA ASN A 122 -16.18 -27.78 3.37
C ASN A 122 -15.89 -29.29 3.54
N ASP A 123 -14.82 -29.66 4.25
CA ASP A 123 -14.33 -31.02 4.44
C ASP A 123 -13.85 -31.73 3.14
N GLU A 124 -13.76 -31.02 2.03
CA GLU A 124 -13.16 -31.49 0.80
C GLU A 124 -11.74 -30.92 0.60
N VAL A 125 -10.83 -31.76 0.13
CA VAL A 125 -9.47 -31.36 -0.20
C VAL A 125 -9.41 -30.95 -1.65
N THR A 126 -9.16 -29.68 -1.88
CA THR A 126 -8.91 -29.10 -3.21
C THR A 126 -7.47 -28.64 -3.33
N PHE A 127 -6.91 -28.71 -4.52
CA PHE A 127 -5.60 -28.13 -4.85
C PHE A 127 -5.84 -26.85 -5.65
N LYS A 128 -5.25 -25.76 -5.23
CA LYS A 128 -5.33 -24.47 -5.91
C LYS A 128 -3.94 -23.92 -6.20
#